data_11dcc820875b1b67005a34e90b584cf4
#
_entry.id   11dcc820875b1b67005a34e90b584cf4
#
_cell.length_a   1.000
_cell.length_b   1.000
_cell.length_c   1.000
_cell.angle_alpha   90.00
_cell.angle_beta   90.00
_cell.angle_gamma   90.00
#
_symmetry.space_group_name_H-M   'P 1'
#
loop_
_entity.id
_entity.type
_entity.pdbx_description
1 polymer ?
#
loop_
_entity_poly.entity_id
_entity_poly.type
_entity_poly.pdbx_seq_one_letter_code
_entity_poly.pdbx_strand_id
1 'polypeptide(L)'
;MLDHWEILDVYKALFAIAAGFILGLEREMKDKAAGLKTITIICLGACLFAIISYKVGGSGNATAIAAYIVSGVGFLGAGAIFKDGGTVSGLTTAGIIWLAAAVGTAIGFGEFYLAGTFILASLIIVAMNPLFTKISFSKKLTRQLQIKLSRAAFLKRELYLEEIKGIVLFSEVKKIEMNPDWFEIQIEV
;
A
#
# COMPACT_ATOMS: atom_id res chain seq x y z
N MET A 1 -2.72 -31.68 -29.33
CA MET A 1 -3.79 -31.06 -28.57
C MET A 1 -3.23 -30.24 -27.42
N LEU A 2 -2.21 -29.53 -27.52
CA LEU A 2 -1.61 -28.47 -26.67
C LEU A 2 -0.36 -27.95 -27.38
N ASP A 3 -0.49 -27.67 -28.68
CA ASP A 3 0.61 -27.23 -29.55
C ASP A 3 0.67 -25.72 -29.70
N HIS A 4 0.49 -24.96 -28.61
CA HIS A 4 0.57 -23.52 -28.79
C HIS A 4 1.25 -22.83 -27.62
N TRP A 5 2.54 -23.12 -27.48
CA TRP A 5 3.48 -22.13 -27.00
C TRP A 5 3.61 -21.09 -28.11
N GLU A 6 2.70 -20.15 -28.11
CA GLU A 6 2.84 -19.04 -29.06
C GLU A 6 4.01 -18.18 -28.57
N ILE A 7 4.91 -17.86 -29.48
CA ILE A 7 5.98 -16.89 -29.24
C ILE A 7 5.40 -15.61 -28.60
N LEU A 8 4.16 -15.29 -28.94
CA LEU A 8 3.41 -14.18 -28.35
C LEU A 8 3.24 -14.27 -26.84
N ASP A 9 3.06 -15.46 -26.27
CA ASP A 9 2.92 -15.62 -24.82
C ASP A 9 4.23 -15.34 -24.08
N VAL A 10 5.35 -15.67 -24.70
CA VAL A 10 6.69 -15.34 -24.19
C VAL A 10 6.86 -13.81 -24.19
N TYR A 11 6.47 -13.13 -25.29
CA TYR A 11 6.49 -11.66 -25.32
C TYR A 11 5.58 -11.05 -24.25
N LYS A 12 4.37 -11.56 -24.05
CA LYS A 12 3.47 -11.11 -22.99
C LYS A 12 4.12 -11.25 -21.61
N ALA A 13 4.76 -12.38 -21.33
CA ALA A 13 5.48 -12.59 -20.08
C ALA A 13 6.62 -11.58 -19.89
N LEU A 14 7.44 -11.35 -20.93
CA LEU A 14 8.51 -10.36 -20.88
C LEU A 14 7.99 -8.93 -20.67
N PHE A 15 6.91 -8.55 -21.35
CA PHE A 15 6.25 -7.26 -21.15
C PHE A 15 5.69 -7.13 -19.73
N ALA A 16 5.10 -8.20 -19.16
CA ALA A 16 4.60 -8.19 -17.80
C ALA A 16 5.73 -8.05 -16.76
N ILE A 17 6.88 -8.69 -17.00
CA ILE A 17 8.08 -8.51 -16.18
C ILE A 17 8.56 -7.05 -16.26
N ALA A 18 8.68 -6.49 -17.45
CA ALA A 18 9.11 -5.10 -17.65
C ALA A 18 8.13 -4.10 -17.00
N ALA A 19 6.84 -4.31 -17.17
CA ALA A 19 5.78 -3.49 -16.55
C ALA A 19 5.84 -3.54 -15.02
N GLY A 20 5.92 -4.75 -14.46
CA GLY A 20 6.04 -4.96 -13.02
C GLY A 20 7.34 -4.41 -12.46
N PHE A 21 8.44 -4.51 -13.21
CA PHE A 21 9.72 -3.92 -12.85
C PHE A 21 9.62 -2.38 -12.76
N ILE A 22 9.04 -1.73 -13.76
CA ILE A 22 8.86 -0.26 -13.79
C ILE A 22 8.02 0.20 -12.59
N LEU A 23 6.88 -0.44 -12.33
CA LEU A 23 6.02 -0.11 -11.19
C LEU A 23 6.70 -0.41 -9.84
N GLY A 24 7.42 -1.53 -9.76
CA GLY A 24 8.08 -1.97 -8.55
C GLY A 24 9.34 -1.19 -8.20
N LEU A 25 10.06 -0.68 -9.21
CA LEU A 25 11.29 0.11 -9.02
C LEU A 25 11.02 1.37 -8.21
N GLU A 26 9.95 2.09 -8.52
CA GLU A 26 9.53 3.28 -7.77
C GLU A 26 9.25 2.93 -6.29
N ARG A 27 8.64 1.76 -6.06
CA ARG A 27 8.31 1.29 -4.70
C ARG A 27 9.57 0.91 -3.91
N GLU A 28 10.51 0.23 -4.55
CA GLU A 28 11.79 -0.15 -3.97
C GLU A 28 12.61 1.10 -3.60
N MET A 29 12.72 2.08 -4.51
CA MET A 29 13.45 3.34 -4.26
C MET A 29 12.88 4.17 -3.12
N LYS A 30 11.63 3.95 -2.72
CA LYS A 30 10.95 4.64 -1.61
C LYS A 30 10.77 3.77 -0.37
N ASP A 31 11.47 2.65 -0.26
CA ASP A 31 11.42 1.72 0.88
C ASP A 31 9.98 1.32 1.25
N LYS A 32 9.15 0.96 0.25
CA LYS A 32 7.77 0.54 0.49
C LYS A 32 7.67 -0.98 0.67
N ALA A 33 6.70 -1.43 1.49
CA ALA A 33 6.53 -2.83 1.87
C ALA A 33 6.43 -3.81 0.68
N ALA A 34 5.75 -3.42 -0.42
CA ALA A 34 5.76 -4.17 -1.67
C ALA A 34 6.72 -3.52 -2.66
N GLY A 35 7.95 -4.01 -2.73
CA GLY A 35 9.02 -3.53 -3.61
C GLY A 35 9.05 -4.22 -4.96
N LEU A 36 10.21 -4.11 -5.61
CA LEU A 36 10.47 -4.55 -6.98
C LEU A 36 10.06 -6.00 -7.24
N LYS A 37 10.54 -6.94 -6.43
CA LYS A 37 10.29 -8.37 -6.60
C LYS A 37 8.81 -8.69 -6.49
N THR A 38 8.15 -8.17 -5.47
CA THR A 38 6.74 -8.43 -5.18
C THR A 38 5.84 -7.94 -6.32
N ILE A 39 6.02 -6.70 -6.74
CA ILE A 39 5.20 -6.09 -7.81
C ILE A 39 5.42 -6.79 -9.14
N THR A 40 6.68 -7.15 -9.48
CA THR A 40 6.99 -7.88 -10.71
C THR A 40 6.35 -9.26 -10.73
N ILE A 41 6.40 -10.01 -9.63
CA ILE A 41 5.79 -11.34 -9.54
C ILE A 41 4.26 -11.26 -9.64
N ILE A 42 3.63 -10.28 -9.01
CA ILE A 42 2.18 -10.08 -9.10
C ILE A 42 1.75 -9.78 -10.54
N CYS A 43 2.46 -8.90 -11.24
CA CYS A 43 2.19 -8.55 -12.63
C CYS A 43 2.35 -9.77 -13.55
N LEU A 44 3.44 -10.51 -13.40
CA LEU A 44 3.71 -11.73 -14.16
C LEU A 44 2.67 -12.82 -13.90
N GLY A 45 2.31 -13.06 -12.63
CA GLY A 45 1.31 -14.05 -12.25
C GLY A 45 -0.08 -13.74 -12.81
N ALA A 46 -0.49 -12.47 -12.73
CA ALA A 46 -1.75 -12.01 -13.32
C ALA A 46 -1.76 -12.17 -14.84
N CYS A 47 -0.65 -11.88 -15.52
CA CYS A 47 -0.49 -12.11 -16.96
C CYS A 47 -0.63 -13.59 -17.31
N LEU A 48 0.01 -14.49 -16.56
CA LEU A 48 -0.10 -15.93 -16.76
C LEU A 48 -1.54 -16.42 -16.62
N PHE A 49 -2.23 -16.03 -15.56
CA PHE A 49 -3.64 -16.41 -15.35
C PHE A 49 -4.56 -15.86 -16.45
N ALA A 50 -4.31 -14.65 -16.95
CA ALA A 50 -5.07 -14.10 -18.07
C ALA A 50 -4.85 -14.89 -19.37
N ILE A 51 -3.61 -15.29 -19.69
CA ILE A 51 -3.27 -16.15 -20.82
C ILE A 51 -4.00 -17.50 -20.70
N ILE A 52 -3.91 -18.15 -19.53
CA ILE A 52 -4.58 -19.41 -19.27
C ILE A 52 -6.10 -19.26 -19.41
N SER A 53 -6.68 -18.19 -18.86
CA SER A 53 -8.11 -17.89 -18.95
C SER A 53 -8.59 -17.80 -20.39
N TYR A 54 -7.84 -17.09 -21.23
CA TYR A 54 -8.14 -16.96 -22.65
C TYR A 54 -8.02 -18.31 -23.40
N LYS A 55 -6.93 -19.06 -23.16
CA LYS A 55 -6.67 -20.33 -23.85
C LYS A 55 -7.61 -21.45 -23.46
N VAL A 56 -7.93 -21.58 -22.17
CA VAL A 56 -8.78 -22.64 -21.64
C VAL A 56 -10.26 -22.31 -21.76
N GLY A 57 -10.63 -21.03 -21.58
CA GLY A 57 -12.02 -20.59 -21.60
C GLY A 57 -12.68 -20.60 -23.00
N GLY A 58 -11.88 -20.57 -24.06
CA GLY A 58 -12.38 -20.57 -25.42
C GLY A 58 -13.36 -19.42 -25.69
N SER A 59 -14.24 -19.60 -26.69
CA SER A 59 -15.22 -18.58 -27.09
C SER A 59 -16.37 -18.35 -26.07
N GLY A 60 -16.53 -19.25 -25.11
CA GLY A 60 -17.68 -19.20 -24.17
C GLY A 60 -17.37 -18.53 -22.83
N ASN A 61 -16.15 -18.60 -22.35
CA ASN A 61 -15.81 -18.13 -20.99
C ASN A 61 -14.35 -17.70 -20.82
N ALA A 62 -13.81 -16.95 -21.79
CA ALA A 62 -12.42 -16.52 -21.84
C ALA A 62 -11.97 -15.68 -20.64
N THR A 63 -12.90 -15.13 -19.86
CA THR A 63 -12.61 -14.24 -18.73
C THR A 63 -12.85 -14.87 -17.36
N ALA A 64 -13.28 -16.12 -17.29
CA ALA A 64 -13.67 -16.74 -16.01
C ALA A 64 -12.54 -16.77 -14.98
N ILE A 65 -11.35 -17.27 -15.35
CA ILE A 65 -10.21 -17.35 -14.46
C ILE A 65 -9.71 -15.92 -14.15
N ALA A 66 -9.71 -15.03 -15.16
CA ALA A 66 -9.26 -13.64 -15.00
C ALA A 66 -10.14 -12.87 -13.99
N ALA A 67 -11.43 -13.15 -13.90
CA ALA A 67 -12.33 -12.55 -12.92
C ALA A 67 -11.86 -12.85 -11.47
N TYR A 68 -11.32 -14.03 -11.22
CA TYR A 68 -10.81 -14.41 -9.91
C TYR A 68 -9.49 -13.70 -9.55
N ILE A 69 -8.72 -13.19 -10.53
CA ILE A 69 -7.54 -12.38 -10.26
C ILE A 69 -7.94 -11.13 -9.46
N VAL A 70 -9.02 -10.45 -9.90
CA VAL A 70 -9.50 -9.22 -9.26
C VAL A 70 -9.91 -9.47 -7.80
N SER A 71 -10.57 -10.59 -7.53
CA SER A 71 -10.94 -10.99 -6.18
C SER A 71 -9.73 -11.40 -5.35
N GLY A 72 -8.85 -12.27 -5.92
CA GLY A 72 -7.70 -12.82 -5.20
C GLY A 72 -6.65 -11.77 -4.84
N VAL A 73 -6.42 -10.79 -5.70
CA VAL A 73 -5.46 -9.72 -5.44
C VAL A 73 -5.92 -8.79 -4.31
N GLY A 74 -7.23 -8.71 -4.07
CA GLY A 74 -7.78 -7.99 -2.94
C GLY A 74 -7.27 -8.51 -1.59
N PHE A 75 -7.08 -9.81 -1.44
CA PHE A 75 -6.47 -10.43 -0.25
C PHE A 75 -5.01 -9.99 -0.05
N LEU A 76 -4.21 -9.98 -1.12
CA LEU A 76 -2.82 -9.50 -1.07
C LEU A 76 -2.75 -8.00 -0.72
N GLY A 77 -3.66 -7.20 -1.31
CA GLY A 77 -3.78 -5.78 -1.01
C GLY A 77 -4.16 -5.53 0.45
N ALA A 78 -5.12 -6.28 0.98
CA ALA A 78 -5.52 -6.20 2.38
C ALA A 78 -4.36 -6.55 3.32
N GLY A 79 -3.56 -7.57 2.98
CA GLY A 79 -2.35 -7.95 3.73
C GLY A 79 -1.26 -6.89 3.79
N ALA A 80 -1.29 -5.88 2.90
CA ALA A 80 -0.35 -4.77 2.89
C ALA A 80 -0.82 -3.56 3.72
N ILE A 81 -2.04 -3.61 4.27
CA ILE A 81 -2.61 -2.52 5.06
C ILE A 81 -2.47 -2.85 6.55
N PHE A 82 -1.83 -1.96 7.29
CA PHE A 82 -1.63 -2.07 8.73
C PHE A 82 -2.33 -0.93 9.44
N LYS A 83 -3.02 -1.27 10.53
CA LYS A 83 -3.63 -0.30 11.46
C LYS A 83 -2.90 -0.38 12.79
N ASP A 84 -2.31 0.74 13.18
CA ASP A 84 -1.66 0.90 14.47
C ASP A 84 -2.29 2.10 15.20
N GLY A 85 -3.02 1.81 16.27
CA GLY A 85 -3.81 2.82 16.96
C GLY A 85 -4.78 3.55 16.03
N GLY A 86 -4.64 4.86 15.93
CA GLY A 86 -5.43 5.73 15.03
C GLY A 86 -4.89 5.86 13.61
N THR A 87 -3.71 5.29 13.31
CA THR A 87 -3.04 5.47 12.01
C THR A 87 -3.21 4.25 11.12
N VAL A 88 -3.54 4.49 9.84
CA VAL A 88 -3.61 3.43 8.82
C VAL A 88 -2.48 3.66 7.82
N SER A 89 -1.65 2.64 7.61
CA SER A 89 -0.55 2.63 6.64
C SER A 89 -0.75 1.56 5.57
N GLY A 90 -0.02 1.67 4.45
CA GLY A 90 -0.05 0.66 3.39
C GLY A 90 -1.14 0.81 2.33
N LEU A 91 -2.07 1.77 2.43
CA LEU A 91 -3.17 1.96 1.46
C LEU A 91 -2.67 2.17 0.02
N THR A 92 -1.65 3.01 -0.17
CA THR A 92 -1.05 3.22 -1.51
C THR A 92 -0.36 1.96 -2.01
N THR A 93 0.29 1.20 -1.12
CA THR A 93 0.93 -0.08 -1.46
C THR A 93 -0.12 -1.08 -1.94
N ALA A 94 -1.25 -1.20 -1.23
CA ALA A 94 -2.36 -2.05 -1.64
C ALA A 94 -2.92 -1.64 -3.02
N GLY A 95 -3.06 -0.34 -3.27
CA GLY A 95 -3.49 0.18 -4.58
C GLY A 95 -2.52 -0.18 -5.71
N ILE A 96 -1.21 -0.11 -5.48
CA ILE A 96 -0.20 -0.49 -6.48
C ILE A 96 -0.17 -2.01 -6.71
N ILE A 97 -0.36 -2.84 -5.68
CA ILE A 97 -0.51 -4.30 -5.82
C ILE A 97 -1.69 -4.60 -6.73
N TRP A 98 -2.83 -3.96 -6.50
CA TRP A 98 -4.04 -4.14 -7.30
C TRP A 98 -3.85 -3.69 -8.76
N LEU A 99 -3.20 -2.53 -8.96
CA LEU A 99 -2.87 -2.02 -10.29
C LEU A 99 -1.89 -2.93 -11.04
N ALA A 100 -0.86 -3.47 -10.38
CA ALA A 100 0.09 -4.39 -10.99
C ALA A 100 -0.59 -5.65 -11.52
N ALA A 101 -1.56 -6.18 -10.79
CA ALA A 101 -2.37 -7.30 -11.25
C ALA A 101 -3.26 -6.92 -12.44
N ALA A 102 -3.87 -5.73 -12.43
CA ALA A 102 -4.66 -5.23 -13.54
C ALA A 102 -3.83 -5.05 -14.82
N VAL A 103 -2.63 -4.46 -14.70
CA VAL A 103 -1.67 -4.30 -15.80
C VAL A 103 -1.23 -5.65 -16.35
N GLY A 104 -0.88 -6.59 -15.48
CA GLY A 104 -0.51 -7.95 -15.88
C GLY A 104 -1.66 -8.66 -16.63
N THR A 105 -2.88 -8.52 -16.13
CA THR A 105 -4.09 -9.06 -16.78
C THR A 105 -4.28 -8.46 -18.17
N ALA A 106 -4.17 -7.15 -18.32
CA ALA A 106 -4.28 -6.47 -19.61
C ALA A 106 -3.23 -6.97 -20.61
N ILE A 107 -1.97 -7.10 -20.18
CA ILE A 107 -0.89 -7.66 -21.03
C ILE A 107 -1.20 -9.10 -21.43
N GLY A 108 -1.71 -9.93 -20.50
CA GLY A 108 -2.10 -11.30 -20.77
C GLY A 108 -3.19 -11.43 -21.84
N PHE A 109 -4.13 -10.51 -21.88
CA PHE A 109 -5.14 -10.39 -22.96
C PHE A 109 -4.62 -9.73 -24.23
N GLY A 110 -3.38 -9.18 -24.23
CA GLY A 110 -2.79 -8.51 -25.41
C GLY A 110 -3.06 -7.01 -25.48
N GLU A 111 -3.65 -6.42 -24.43
CA GLU A 111 -3.99 -4.98 -24.36
C GLU A 111 -2.78 -4.14 -23.94
N PHE A 112 -1.72 -4.14 -24.72
CA PHE A 112 -0.44 -3.50 -24.40
C PHE A 112 -0.55 -1.97 -24.29
N TYR A 113 -1.33 -1.32 -25.17
CA TYR A 113 -1.53 0.13 -25.12
C TYR A 113 -2.26 0.55 -23.85
N LEU A 114 -3.28 -0.22 -23.47
CA LEU A 114 -4.02 0.01 -22.23
C LEU A 114 -3.08 -0.13 -21.03
N ALA A 115 -2.33 -1.22 -20.95
CA ALA A 115 -1.36 -1.45 -19.88
C ALA A 115 -0.34 -0.29 -19.79
N GLY A 116 0.26 0.13 -20.91
CA GLY A 116 1.21 1.23 -20.96
C GLY A 116 0.62 2.57 -20.48
N THR A 117 -0.62 2.86 -20.87
CA THR A 117 -1.32 4.08 -20.43
C THR A 117 -1.51 4.11 -18.93
N PHE A 118 -1.95 3.00 -18.32
CA PHE A 118 -2.18 2.94 -16.88
C PHE A 118 -0.88 2.91 -16.07
N ILE A 119 0.20 2.32 -16.59
CA ILE A 119 1.53 2.42 -15.99
C ILE A 119 1.96 3.89 -15.95
N LEU A 120 1.89 4.59 -17.07
CA LEU A 120 2.27 6.01 -17.15
C LEU A 120 1.44 6.87 -16.21
N ALA A 121 0.12 6.71 -16.22
CA ALA A 121 -0.78 7.44 -15.33
C ALA A 121 -0.44 7.20 -13.85
N SER A 122 -0.17 5.95 -13.45
CA SER A 122 0.18 5.62 -12.07
C SER A 122 1.50 6.24 -11.63
N LEU A 123 2.51 6.23 -12.49
CA LEU A 123 3.81 6.86 -12.22
C LEU A 123 3.65 8.37 -12.03
N ILE A 124 2.84 9.03 -12.87
CA ILE A 124 2.52 10.45 -12.72
C ILE A 124 1.85 10.71 -11.37
N ILE A 125 0.81 9.96 -11.01
CA ILE A 125 0.09 10.11 -9.74
C ILE A 125 1.04 9.95 -8.54
N VAL A 126 1.90 8.93 -8.56
CA VAL A 126 2.84 8.68 -7.48
C VAL A 126 3.97 9.71 -7.43
N ALA A 127 4.41 10.23 -8.59
CA ALA A 127 5.37 11.33 -8.66
C ALA A 127 4.80 12.65 -8.15
N MET A 128 3.49 12.89 -8.30
CA MET A 128 2.79 14.07 -7.79
C MET A 128 2.56 14.07 -6.27
N ASN A 129 2.92 13.00 -5.56
CA ASN A 129 2.73 12.91 -4.11
C ASN A 129 3.25 14.13 -3.31
N PRO A 130 4.43 14.72 -3.58
CA PRO A 130 4.88 15.92 -2.88
C PRO A 130 3.98 17.16 -3.13
N LEU A 131 3.29 17.21 -4.27
CA LEU A 131 2.31 18.26 -4.55
C LEU A 131 1.05 18.08 -3.69
N PHE A 132 0.55 16.85 -3.61
CA PHE A 132 -0.63 16.52 -2.78
C PHE A 132 -0.38 16.77 -1.29
N THR A 133 0.82 16.53 -0.80
CA THR A 133 1.16 16.83 0.61
C THR A 133 1.22 18.33 0.88
N LYS A 134 1.54 19.17 -0.10
CA LYS A 134 1.49 20.63 0.03
C LYS A 134 0.07 21.20 -0.04
N ILE A 135 -0.81 20.56 -0.82
CA ILE A 135 -2.22 20.97 -1.00
C ILE A 135 -3.10 20.38 0.11
N SER A 136 -2.69 19.27 0.71
CA SER A 136 -3.43 18.65 1.81
C SER A 136 -3.40 19.60 3.00
N PHE A 137 -4.51 20.32 3.18
CA PHE A 137 -4.80 21.13 4.35
C PHE A 137 -4.34 20.41 5.61
N SER A 138 -3.45 21.10 6.32
CA SER A 138 -3.07 20.87 7.72
C SER A 138 -3.50 19.49 8.26
N LYS A 139 -2.72 18.45 7.99
CA LYS A 139 -2.77 17.29 8.88
C LYS A 139 -2.49 17.84 10.27
N LYS A 140 -3.50 17.82 11.14
CA LYS A 140 -3.25 17.93 12.57
C LYS A 140 -2.19 16.88 12.86
N LEU A 141 -0.96 17.33 13.03
CA LEU A 141 0.16 16.46 13.40
C LEU A 141 -0.11 16.02 14.83
N THR A 142 -0.86 14.96 14.97
CA THR A 142 -1.05 14.33 16.26
C THR A 142 0.29 13.73 16.67
N ARG A 143 0.99 14.36 17.58
CA ARG A 143 2.23 13.85 18.18
C ARG A 143 1.91 13.21 19.50
N GLN A 144 2.49 12.06 19.74
CA GLN A 144 2.44 11.43 21.06
C GLN A 144 3.58 12.00 21.92
N LEU A 145 3.22 12.66 23.00
CA LEU A 145 4.14 13.14 24.01
C LEU A 145 4.19 12.10 25.14
N GLN A 146 5.38 11.53 25.36
CA GLN A 146 5.63 10.63 26.48
C GLN A 146 6.30 11.40 27.60
N ILE A 147 5.61 11.55 28.70
CA ILE A 147 6.12 12.26 29.88
C ILE A 147 6.41 11.25 30.97
N LYS A 148 7.68 11.15 31.36
CA LYS A 148 8.10 10.34 32.51
C LYS A 148 8.15 11.19 33.76
N LEU A 149 7.34 10.87 34.76
CA LEU A 149 7.27 11.57 36.02
C LEU A 149 7.78 10.68 37.16
N SER A 150 8.59 11.24 38.05
CA SER A 150 8.91 10.57 39.30
C SER A 150 7.68 10.43 40.18
N ARG A 151 7.69 9.49 41.11
CA ARG A 151 6.56 9.23 42.02
C ARG A 151 6.14 10.49 42.82
N ALA A 152 7.07 11.36 43.17
CA ALA A 152 6.77 12.62 43.85
C ALA A 152 6.09 13.64 42.93
N ALA A 153 6.51 13.69 41.64
CA ALA A 153 5.94 14.59 40.64
C ALA A 153 4.54 14.11 40.17
N PHE A 154 4.26 12.82 40.20
CA PHE A 154 2.95 12.27 39.84
C PHE A 154 1.82 12.76 40.76
N LEU A 155 2.10 13.05 42.02
CA LEU A 155 1.13 13.64 42.95
C LEU A 155 0.67 15.03 42.50
N LYS A 156 1.47 15.73 41.71
CA LYS A 156 1.18 17.06 41.11
C LYS A 156 0.78 16.99 39.66
N ARG A 157 0.43 15.80 39.12
CA ARG A 157 0.14 15.56 37.71
C ARG A 157 -0.91 16.50 37.12
N GLU A 158 -1.92 16.85 37.86
CA GLU A 158 -3.01 17.76 37.45
C GLU A 158 -2.46 19.14 37.04
N LEU A 159 -1.52 19.68 37.83
CA LEU A 159 -0.84 20.94 37.54
C LEU A 159 -0.06 20.89 36.24
N TYR A 160 0.71 19.81 36.02
CA TYR A 160 1.47 19.61 34.77
C TYR A 160 0.56 19.43 33.55
N LEU A 161 -0.57 18.71 33.72
CA LEU A 161 -1.55 18.51 32.65
C LEU A 161 -2.28 19.83 32.29
N GLU A 162 -2.58 20.69 33.27
CA GLU A 162 -3.14 22.01 33.01
C GLU A 162 -2.16 22.92 32.29
N GLU A 163 -0.89 22.92 32.67
CA GLU A 163 0.15 23.69 32.02
C GLU A 163 0.37 23.25 30.55
N ILE A 164 0.35 21.93 30.29
CA ILE A 164 0.42 21.37 28.95
C ILE A 164 -0.81 21.74 28.12
N LYS A 165 -2.02 21.70 28.70
CA LYS A 165 -3.26 22.12 28.03
C LYS A 165 -3.24 23.61 27.65
N GLY A 166 -2.52 24.44 28.40
CA GLY A 166 -2.33 25.86 28.08
C GLY A 166 -1.41 26.13 26.90
N ILE A 167 -0.51 25.18 26.59
CA ILE A 167 0.49 25.29 25.52
C ILE A 167 0.00 24.61 24.22
N VAL A 168 -0.88 23.62 24.34
CA VAL A 168 -1.30 22.76 23.25
C VAL A 168 -2.79 22.94 22.96
N LEU A 169 -3.11 23.13 21.66
CA LEU A 169 -4.47 23.37 21.18
C LEU A 169 -5.45 22.20 21.41
N PHE A 170 -4.95 20.99 21.60
CA PHE A 170 -5.73 19.80 21.89
C PHE A 170 -4.85 18.75 22.60
N SER A 171 -5.27 18.25 23.74
CA SER A 171 -4.55 17.19 24.44
C SER A 171 -5.51 16.16 25.04
N GLU A 172 -5.31 14.89 24.73
CA GLU A 172 -6.03 13.78 25.30
C GLU A 172 -5.05 12.78 25.92
N VAL A 173 -5.27 12.42 27.18
CA VAL A 173 -4.45 11.40 27.85
C VAL A 173 -4.88 10.03 27.38
N LYS A 174 -4.02 9.33 26.61
CA LYS A 174 -4.33 8.01 26.05
C LYS A 174 -4.01 6.85 26.99
N LYS A 175 -2.91 6.95 27.70
CA LYS A 175 -2.43 5.85 28.53
C LYS A 175 -1.58 6.35 29.69
N ILE A 176 -1.74 5.71 30.84
CA ILE A 176 -0.86 5.91 32.01
C ILE A 176 -0.28 4.54 32.33
N GLU A 177 1.03 4.39 32.23
CA GLU A 177 1.76 3.20 32.65
C GLU A 177 2.44 3.45 33.99
N MET A 178 2.28 2.50 34.91
CA MET A 178 2.86 2.57 36.25
C MET A 178 4.04 1.61 36.36
N ASN A 179 5.20 2.14 36.72
CA ASN A 179 6.39 1.37 37.07
C ASN A 179 6.73 1.63 38.56
N PRO A 180 7.48 0.78 39.25
CA PRO A 180 7.80 0.98 40.67
C PRO A 180 8.42 2.34 40.98
N ASP A 181 9.25 2.89 40.10
CA ASP A 181 10.02 4.10 40.32
C ASP A 181 9.55 5.35 39.56
N TRP A 182 8.68 5.18 38.54
CA TRP A 182 8.22 6.28 37.67
C TRP A 182 6.85 5.98 37.02
N PHE A 183 6.20 7.05 36.57
CA PHE A 183 4.94 7.00 35.84
C PHE A 183 5.16 7.54 34.45
N GLU A 184 4.64 6.85 33.43
CA GLU A 184 4.65 7.31 32.04
C GLU A 184 3.25 7.71 31.62
N ILE A 185 3.09 8.97 31.20
CA ILE A 185 1.83 9.51 30.70
C ILE A 185 1.99 9.73 29.21
N GLN A 186 1.19 9.06 28.39
CA GLN A 186 1.13 9.27 26.95
C GLN A 186 -0.02 10.22 26.64
N ILE A 187 0.32 11.38 26.08
CA ILE A 187 -0.62 12.43 25.70
C ILE A 187 -0.60 12.56 24.17
N GLU A 188 -1.77 12.57 23.56
CA GLU A 188 -1.95 12.89 22.14
C GLU A 188 -2.13 14.41 22.00
N VAL A 189 -1.24 15.02 21.20
CA VAL A 189 -1.12 16.47 21.02
C VAL A 189 -1.32 16.83 19.55
#